data_d0c454a35fe511db384377f99366328f
#
_entry.id   d0c454a35fe511db384377f99366328f
#
_cell.length_a   1.000
_cell.length_b   1.000
_cell.length_c   1.000
_cell.angle_alpha   90.00
_cell.angle_beta   90.00
_cell.angle_gamma   90.00
#
_symmetry.space_group_name_H-M   'P 1'
#
loop_
_entity.id
_entity.type
_entity.pdbx_description
1 polymer ?
#
loop_
_entity_poly.entity_id
_entity_poly.type
_entity_poly.pdbx_seq_one_letter_code
_entity_poly.pdbx_strand_id
1 'polypeptide(L)'
;LKERLLVCGAQVTSSADAGDVVDTLINLLLDAFILGTFGIAIYKLASYSRNTFKVVRKTGVTFDDIAGMDSLKREMRQVVGVLKDPAAARRLGVRPVKGIVLEGPPGNGKTLFAKALAQEAGVNFIATKGADFQSAFMSLGARKIRSLFKKAGKHRPCIVFIDEFDSIGERRNYAGTGIDKENNRIITAMLNEMDGFT
;
A
#
# COMPACT_ATOMS: atom_id res chain seq x y z
N LEU A 1 -29.01 61.46 -61.40
CA LEU A 1 -27.57 61.20 -61.57
C LEU A 1 -27.08 60.61 -60.21
N LYS A 2 -26.85 59.28 -60.14
CA LYS A 2 -26.31 58.61 -58.97
C LYS A 2 -24.84 58.45 -59.19
N GLU A 3 -24.05 59.18 -58.44
CA GLU A 3 -22.62 58.94 -58.33
C GLU A 3 -22.41 57.68 -57.57
N ARG A 4 -21.70 56.72 -58.14
CA ARG A 4 -21.16 55.57 -57.52
C ARG A 4 -19.84 55.97 -56.84
N LEU A 5 -19.86 56.14 -55.55
CA LEU A 5 -18.64 56.15 -54.74
C LEU A 5 -18.18 54.70 -54.56
N LEU A 6 -17.12 54.36 -55.26
CA LEU A 6 -16.33 53.16 -55.00
C LEU A 6 -15.58 53.37 -53.67
N VAL A 7 -16.09 52.82 -52.57
CA VAL A 7 -15.38 52.77 -51.33
C VAL A 7 -14.41 51.59 -51.45
N CYS A 8 -13.12 51.91 -51.60
CA CYS A 8 -12.05 50.98 -51.52
C CYS A 8 -12.07 50.39 -50.09
N GLY A 9 -12.37 49.10 -49.98
CA GLY A 9 -12.41 48.42 -48.70
C GLY A 9 -11.01 48.31 -48.12
N ALA A 10 -10.62 49.31 -47.34
CA ALA A 10 -9.55 49.08 -46.36
C ALA A 10 -10.10 48.18 -45.26
N GLN A 11 -9.67 46.94 -45.24
CA GLN A 11 -9.84 46.12 -44.06
C GLN A 11 -9.12 46.82 -42.89
N VAL A 12 -9.91 47.44 -42.03
CA VAL A 12 -9.42 47.88 -40.73
C VAL A 12 -9.11 46.59 -39.97
N THR A 13 -7.85 46.19 -40.00
CA THR A 13 -7.36 45.25 -39.00
C THR A 13 -7.55 45.94 -37.68
N SER A 14 -8.60 45.54 -36.93
CA SER A 14 -8.79 46.00 -35.55
C SER A 14 -7.49 45.72 -34.81
N SER A 15 -6.81 46.81 -34.43
CA SER A 15 -5.77 46.70 -33.42
C SER A 15 -6.42 46.02 -32.22
N ALA A 16 -5.92 44.82 -31.87
CA ALA A 16 -6.38 44.16 -30.64
C ALA A 16 -6.28 45.21 -29.55
N ASP A 17 -7.44 45.57 -28.99
CA ASP A 17 -7.50 46.58 -27.96
C ASP A 17 -6.63 46.11 -26.80
N ALA A 18 -5.84 46.98 -26.19
CA ALA A 18 -4.93 46.59 -25.12
C ALA A 18 -5.68 45.84 -24.00
N GLY A 19 -6.98 46.04 -23.86
CA GLY A 19 -7.88 45.32 -23.01
C GLY A 19 -7.99 43.82 -23.37
N ASP A 20 -8.19 43.50 -24.64
CA ASP A 20 -8.35 42.11 -25.11
C ASP A 20 -7.06 41.29 -24.86
N VAL A 21 -5.89 41.90 -24.98
CA VAL A 21 -4.60 41.27 -24.73
C VAL A 21 -4.43 41.01 -23.23
N VAL A 22 -4.80 41.97 -22.38
CA VAL A 22 -4.74 41.83 -20.93
C VAL A 22 -5.68 40.74 -20.46
N ASP A 23 -6.92 40.70 -20.94
CA ASP A 23 -7.91 39.67 -20.59
C ASP A 23 -7.44 38.27 -21.03
N THR A 24 -6.84 38.16 -22.22
CA THR A 24 -6.28 36.91 -22.72
C THR A 24 -5.11 36.43 -21.81
N LEU A 25 -4.24 37.33 -21.41
CA LEU A 25 -3.12 37.01 -20.48
C LEU A 25 -3.63 36.57 -19.09
N ILE A 26 -4.63 37.26 -18.56
CA ILE A 26 -5.25 36.90 -17.27
C ILE A 26 -5.88 35.50 -17.34
N ASN A 27 -6.63 35.21 -18.40
CA ASN A 27 -7.23 33.90 -18.60
C ASN A 27 -6.17 32.80 -18.73
N LEU A 28 -5.08 33.03 -19.44
CA LEU A 28 -3.98 32.09 -19.61
C LEU A 28 -3.25 31.84 -18.29
N LEU A 29 -3.08 32.86 -17.44
CA LEU A 29 -2.52 32.72 -16.11
C LEU A 29 -3.46 31.94 -15.17
N LEU A 30 -4.77 32.19 -15.25
CA LEU A 30 -5.78 31.45 -14.48
C LEU A 30 -5.80 29.97 -14.89
N ASP A 31 -5.78 29.67 -16.17
CA ASP A 31 -5.74 28.29 -16.67
C ASP A 31 -4.45 27.57 -16.23
N ALA A 32 -3.31 28.24 -16.33
CA ALA A 32 -2.05 27.70 -15.84
C ALA A 32 -2.07 27.44 -14.32
N PHE A 33 -2.69 28.33 -13.54
CA PHE A 33 -2.85 28.14 -12.10
C PHE A 33 -3.77 26.97 -11.77
N ILE A 34 -4.92 26.84 -12.47
CA ILE A 34 -5.85 25.72 -12.31
C ILE A 34 -5.18 24.40 -12.67
N LEU A 35 -4.49 24.33 -13.81
CA LEU A 35 -3.76 23.13 -14.23
C LEU A 35 -2.64 22.78 -13.24
N GLY A 36 -1.92 23.76 -12.72
CA GLY A 36 -0.88 23.58 -11.71
C GLY A 36 -1.43 23.01 -10.41
N THR A 37 -2.50 23.59 -9.89
CA THR A 37 -3.14 23.11 -8.65
C THR A 37 -3.72 21.71 -8.82
N PHE A 38 -4.34 21.43 -9.99
CA PHE A 38 -4.87 20.11 -10.30
C PHE A 38 -3.75 19.08 -10.45
N GLY A 39 -2.65 19.44 -11.10
CA GLY A 39 -1.44 18.60 -11.21
C GLY A 39 -0.85 18.26 -9.84
N ILE A 40 -0.74 19.24 -8.93
CA ILE A 40 -0.27 19.04 -7.55
C ILE A 40 -1.24 18.14 -6.78
N ALA A 41 -2.55 18.33 -6.93
CA ALA A 41 -3.55 17.49 -6.29
C ALA A 41 -3.45 16.02 -6.75
N ILE A 42 -3.33 15.79 -8.05
CA ILE A 42 -3.11 14.44 -8.61
C ILE A 42 -1.80 13.84 -8.12
N TYR A 43 -0.71 14.61 -8.11
CA TYR A 43 0.59 14.15 -7.61
C TYR A 43 0.52 13.76 -6.13
N LYS A 44 -0.11 14.58 -5.28
CA LYS A 44 -0.34 14.26 -3.86
C LYS A 44 -1.21 13.02 -3.68
N LEU A 45 -2.29 12.88 -4.45
CA LEU A 45 -3.16 11.71 -4.44
C LEU A 45 -2.42 10.44 -4.86
N ALA A 46 -1.61 10.51 -5.91
CA ALA A 46 -0.76 9.41 -6.36
C ALA A 46 0.34 9.07 -5.35
N SER A 47 0.91 10.08 -4.69
CA SER A 47 1.92 9.89 -3.63
C SER A 47 1.32 9.28 -2.37
N TYR A 48 0.11 9.66 -2.00
CA TYR A 48 -0.63 9.07 -0.88
C TYR A 48 -0.92 7.58 -1.10
N SER A 49 -1.10 7.17 -2.36
CA SER A 49 -1.28 5.76 -2.74
C SER A 49 0.02 4.93 -2.69
N ARG A 50 1.18 5.57 -2.60
CA ARG A 50 2.48 4.90 -2.43
C ARG A 50 2.73 4.60 -0.95
N ASN A 51 2.00 3.66 -0.38
CA ASN A 51 2.36 3.11 0.93
C ASN A 51 3.72 2.44 0.84
N THR A 52 4.70 3.10 1.43
CA THR A 52 6.07 2.60 1.45
C THR A 52 6.23 1.70 2.68
N PHE A 53 5.82 0.42 2.57
CA PHE A 53 6.11 -0.57 3.61
C PHE A 53 7.62 -0.62 3.84
N LYS A 54 8.05 -0.46 5.09
CA LYS A 54 9.47 -0.49 5.43
C LYS A 54 9.95 -1.93 5.51
N VAL A 55 10.97 -2.28 4.75
CA VAL A 55 11.66 -3.57 4.86
C VAL A 55 12.82 -3.42 5.85
N VAL A 56 12.82 -4.25 6.87
CA VAL A 56 13.87 -4.29 7.89
C VAL A 56 14.66 -5.58 7.70
N ARG A 57 15.96 -5.48 7.50
CA ARG A 57 16.84 -6.65 7.31
C ARG A 57 17.35 -7.24 8.63
N LYS A 58 17.57 -6.39 9.63
CA LYS A 58 18.01 -6.79 10.96
C LYS A 58 17.08 -6.13 11.96
N THR A 59 16.33 -6.92 12.70
CA THR A 59 15.39 -6.40 13.70
C THR A 59 16.09 -6.07 15.02
N GLY A 60 17.29 -6.64 15.25
CA GLY A 60 18.07 -6.45 16.46
C GLY A 60 17.50 -7.13 17.70
N VAL A 61 16.47 -7.97 17.55
CA VAL A 61 15.78 -8.67 18.62
C VAL A 61 15.92 -10.17 18.39
N THR A 62 16.37 -10.92 19.40
CA THR A 62 16.53 -12.38 19.37
C THR A 62 15.51 -13.06 20.28
N PHE A 63 15.42 -14.39 20.24
CA PHE A 63 14.58 -15.14 21.18
C PHE A 63 15.05 -15.02 22.63
N ASP A 64 16.32 -14.69 22.86
CA ASP A 64 16.87 -14.52 24.20
C ASP A 64 16.39 -13.23 24.87
N ASP A 65 16.00 -12.23 24.06
CA ASP A 65 15.42 -10.97 24.55
C ASP A 65 13.95 -11.12 25.01
N ILE A 66 13.37 -12.31 24.81
CA ILE A 66 11.97 -12.58 25.15
C ILE A 66 11.94 -13.47 26.41
N ALA A 67 11.34 -12.98 27.47
CA ALA A 67 11.14 -13.77 28.67
C ALA A 67 10.00 -14.80 28.48
N GLY A 68 10.21 -16.02 28.93
CA GLY A 68 9.22 -17.10 28.86
C GLY A 68 8.95 -17.60 27.44
N MET A 69 7.77 -18.16 27.20
CA MET A 69 7.31 -18.74 25.92
C MET A 69 8.20 -19.87 25.37
N ASP A 70 8.81 -20.66 26.22
CA ASP A 70 9.82 -21.66 25.81
C ASP A 70 9.24 -22.74 24.88
N SER A 71 7.98 -23.14 25.07
CA SER A 71 7.29 -24.06 24.15
C SER A 71 7.14 -23.46 22.77
N LEU A 72 6.65 -22.21 22.69
CA LEU A 72 6.47 -21.50 21.44
C LEU A 72 7.81 -21.24 20.73
N LYS A 73 8.85 -20.88 21.48
CA LYS A 73 10.21 -20.72 20.93
C LYS A 73 10.72 -22.01 20.31
N ARG A 74 10.48 -23.16 20.95
CA ARG A 74 10.88 -24.48 20.41
C ARG A 74 10.17 -24.79 19.11
N GLU A 75 8.86 -24.59 19.05
CA GLU A 75 8.08 -24.81 17.82
C GLU A 75 8.54 -23.87 16.70
N MET A 76 8.75 -22.60 17.01
CA MET A 76 9.18 -21.62 16.01
C MET A 76 10.61 -21.84 15.52
N ARG A 77 11.49 -22.49 16.31
CA ARG A 77 12.81 -22.91 15.80
C ARG A 77 12.71 -23.91 14.65
N GLN A 78 11.66 -24.73 14.60
CA GLN A 78 11.41 -25.60 13.43
C GLN A 78 11.07 -24.77 12.20
N VAL A 79 10.21 -23.75 12.36
CA VAL A 79 9.89 -22.81 11.28
C VAL A 79 11.13 -22.05 10.82
N VAL A 80 11.97 -21.61 11.75
CA VAL A 80 13.28 -20.99 11.46
C VAL A 80 14.14 -21.91 10.60
N GLY A 81 14.20 -23.21 10.93
CA GLY A 81 14.95 -24.20 10.16
C GLY A 81 14.48 -24.28 8.70
N VAL A 82 13.17 -24.32 8.48
CA VAL A 82 12.57 -24.33 7.13
C VAL A 82 12.86 -23.03 6.38
N LEU A 83 12.82 -21.90 7.07
CA LEU A 83 13.09 -20.58 6.45
C LEU A 83 14.56 -20.38 6.10
N LYS A 84 15.49 -20.96 6.90
CA LYS A 84 16.94 -20.90 6.64
C LYS A 84 17.35 -21.73 5.44
N ASP A 85 16.79 -22.92 5.28
CA ASP A 85 17.08 -23.82 4.15
C ASP A 85 15.79 -24.35 3.51
N PRO A 86 15.13 -23.56 2.69
CA PRO A 86 13.91 -24.00 1.98
C PRO A 86 14.18 -25.16 1.02
N ALA A 87 15.41 -25.32 0.52
CA ALA A 87 15.75 -26.39 -0.41
C ALA A 87 15.82 -27.73 0.29
N ALA A 88 16.47 -27.79 1.45
CA ALA A 88 16.50 -29.01 2.28
C ALA A 88 15.09 -29.38 2.76
N ALA A 89 14.29 -28.41 3.19
CA ALA A 89 12.92 -28.65 3.59
C ALA A 89 12.07 -29.30 2.46
N ARG A 90 12.19 -28.81 1.24
CA ARG A 90 11.51 -29.37 0.07
C ARG A 90 11.96 -30.80 -0.25
N ARG A 91 13.26 -31.11 -0.12
CA ARG A 91 13.80 -32.48 -0.31
C ARG A 91 13.23 -33.48 0.70
N LEU A 92 12.96 -33.00 1.91
CA LEU A 92 12.34 -33.79 2.99
C LEU A 92 10.81 -33.84 2.89
N GLY A 93 10.21 -33.25 1.84
CA GLY A 93 8.75 -33.21 1.67
C GLY A 93 8.03 -32.27 2.63
N VAL A 94 8.78 -31.44 3.39
CA VAL A 94 8.18 -30.46 4.33
C VAL A 94 7.55 -29.31 3.55
N ARG A 95 6.26 -29.10 3.75
CA ARG A 95 5.56 -27.94 3.16
C ARG A 95 5.92 -26.68 3.94
N PRO A 96 6.29 -25.58 3.26
CA PRO A 96 6.56 -24.32 3.94
C PRO A 96 5.30 -23.81 4.62
N VAL A 97 5.46 -23.30 5.83
CA VAL A 97 4.37 -22.62 6.56
C VAL A 97 4.08 -21.29 5.86
N LYS A 98 2.85 -21.13 5.35
CA LYS A 98 2.42 -19.91 4.63
C LYS A 98 1.93 -18.81 5.57
N GLY A 99 1.42 -19.16 6.74
CA GLY A 99 0.90 -18.21 7.71
C GLY A 99 0.88 -18.77 9.13
N ILE A 100 1.07 -17.88 10.09
CA ILE A 100 1.02 -18.16 11.52
C ILE A 100 0.12 -17.11 12.14
N VAL A 101 -0.82 -17.52 12.97
CA VAL A 101 -1.65 -16.63 13.76
C VAL A 101 -1.13 -16.60 15.18
N LEU A 102 -0.80 -15.41 15.70
CA LEU A 102 -0.40 -15.19 17.08
C LEU A 102 -1.60 -14.60 17.84
N GLU A 103 -2.20 -15.40 18.70
CA GLU A 103 -3.31 -14.99 19.55
C GLU A 103 -2.82 -14.68 20.98
N GLY A 104 -3.47 -13.71 21.61
CA GLY A 104 -3.20 -13.35 23.00
C GLY A 104 -3.54 -11.90 23.31
N PRO A 105 -3.65 -11.54 24.60
CA PRO A 105 -4.00 -10.19 25.01
C PRO A 105 -2.98 -9.14 24.53
N PRO A 106 -3.36 -7.87 24.45
CA PRO A 106 -2.44 -6.80 24.10
C PRO A 106 -1.28 -6.72 25.10
N GLY A 107 -0.10 -6.30 24.63
CA GLY A 107 1.09 -6.18 25.49
C GLY A 107 1.89 -7.47 25.68
N ASN A 108 1.43 -8.63 25.26
CA ASN A 108 2.14 -9.93 25.43
C ASN A 108 3.31 -10.14 24.47
N GLY A 109 3.86 -9.11 23.87
CA GLY A 109 5.07 -9.20 23.07
C GLY A 109 4.93 -9.88 21.70
N LYS A 110 3.72 -10.02 21.13
CA LYS A 110 3.51 -10.63 19.80
C LYS A 110 4.37 -10.01 18.72
N THR A 111 4.43 -8.69 18.67
CA THR A 111 5.24 -7.93 17.68
C THR A 111 6.74 -8.15 17.92
N LEU A 112 7.16 -8.22 19.21
CA LEU A 112 8.55 -8.50 19.58
C LEU A 112 8.94 -9.92 19.14
N PHE A 113 8.06 -10.89 19.38
CA PHE A 113 8.23 -12.27 18.98
C PHE A 113 8.39 -12.43 17.47
N ALA A 114 7.55 -11.75 16.66
CA ALA A 114 7.65 -11.77 15.20
C ALA A 114 8.98 -11.18 14.71
N LYS A 115 9.48 -10.12 15.36
CA LYS A 115 10.80 -9.54 15.07
C LYS A 115 11.93 -10.51 15.40
N ALA A 116 11.86 -11.17 16.55
CA ALA A 116 12.85 -12.16 16.96
C ALA A 116 12.87 -13.34 16.00
N LEU A 117 11.70 -13.84 15.60
CA LEU A 117 11.58 -14.90 14.60
C LEU A 117 12.29 -14.55 13.28
N ALA A 118 12.09 -13.32 12.79
CA ALA A 118 12.76 -12.85 11.58
C ALA A 118 14.28 -12.74 11.73
N GLN A 119 14.74 -12.28 12.89
CA GLN A 119 16.18 -12.18 13.22
C GLN A 119 16.83 -13.55 13.28
N GLU A 120 16.20 -14.49 13.98
CA GLU A 120 16.67 -15.87 14.11
C GLU A 120 16.72 -16.60 12.76
N ALA A 121 15.70 -16.38 11.92
CA ALA A 121 15.66 -16.95 10.58
C ALA A 121 16.63 -16.24 9.60
N GLY A 122 17.13 -15.05 9.93
CA GLY A 122 17.98 -14.25 9.06
C GLY A 122 17.25 -13.72 7.81
N VAL A 123 15.92 -13.55 7.92
CA VAL A 123 15.07 -13.14 6.80
C VAL A 123 14.63 -11.68 6.92
N ASN A 124 14.20 -11.11 5.81
CA ASN A 124 13.64 -9.76 5.80
C ASN A 124 12.32 -9.71 6.59
N PHE A 125 12.05 -8.56 7.20
CA PHE A 125 10.86 -8.33 8.01
C PHE A 125 10.10 -7.08 7.53
N ILE A 126 8.80 -7.21 7.36
CA ILE A 126 7.90 -6.10 7.07
C ILE A 126 6.81 -6.11 8.13
N ALA A 127 6.68 -5.01 8.90
CA ALA A 127 5.59 -4.81 9.83
C ALA A 127 4.60 -3.78 9.28
N THR A 128 3.31 -4.06 9.45
CA THR A 128 2.20 -3.18 9.10
C THR A 128 1.06 -3.43 10.09
N LYS A 129 0.09 -2.54 10.13
CA LYS A 129 -1.12 -2.70 10.95
C LYS A 129 -2.32 -3.01 10.07
N GLY A 130 -3.29 -3.73 10.60
CA GLY A 130 -4.56 -3.97 9.92
C GLY A 130 -5.25 -2.68 9.49
N ALA A 131 -5.25 -1.67 10.35
CA ALA A 131 -5.80 -0.35 10.04
C ALA A 131 -5.15 0.34 8.82
N ASP A 132 -3.90 0.04 8.47
CA ASP A 132 -3.22 0.61 7.30
C ASP A 132 -3.91 0.24 5.98
N PHE A 133 -4.67 -0.86 5.97
CA PHE A 133 -5.41 -1.34 4.79
C PHE A 133 -6.80 -0.74 4.70
N GLN A 134 -7.33 -0.23 5.80
CA GLN A 134 -8.60 0.48 5.78
C GLN A 134 -8.44 1.82 5.04
N SER A 135 -9.40 2.14 4.20
CA SER A 135 -9.39 3.38 3.44
C SER A 135 -10.82 3.86 3.22
N ALA A 136 -11.03 5.17 3.32
CA ALA A 136 -12.30 5.79 2.96
C ALA A 136 -12.67 5.59 1.47
N PHE A 137 -11.70 5.28 0.63
CA PHE A 137 -11.91 5.05 -0.80
C PHE A 137 -11.97 3.56 -1.09
N MET A 138 -13.04 3.12 -1.72
CA MET A 138 -13.27 1.73 -2.14
C MET A 138 -12.09 1.21 -2.99
N SER A 139 -11.70 -0.04 -2.75
CA SER A 139 -10.65 -0.76 -3.48
C SER A 139 -9.19 -0.36 -3.22
N LEU A 140 -8.90 0.68 -2.43
CA LEU A 140 -7.52 1.02 -2.08
C LEU A 140 -6.90 0.02 -1.11
N GLY A 141 -7.68 -0.55 -0.20
CA GLY A 141 -7.22 -1.57 0.76
C GLY A 141 -6.68 -2.81 0.06
N ALA A 142 -7.42 -3.38 -0.87
CA ALA A 142 -6.98 -4.53 -1.65
C ALA A 142 -5.74 -4.23 -2.51
N ARG A 143 -5.61 -3.01 -3.04
CA ARG A 143 -4.40 -2.57 -3.77
C ARG A 143 -3.18 -2.48 -2.84
N LYS A 144 -3.36 -2.00 -1.61
CA LYS A 144 -2.29 -1.94 -0.60
C LYS A 144 -1.81 -3.34 -0.24
N ILE A 145 -2.71 -4.32 -0.05
CA ILE A 145 -2.37 -5.73 0.18
C ILE A 145 -1.50 -6.26 -0.97
N ARG A 146 -1.93 -6.13 -2.22
CA ARG A 146 -1.13 -6.56 -3.38
C ARG A 146 0.24 -5.88 -3.43
N SER A 147 0.30 -4.60 -3.11
CA SER A 147 1.57 -3.86 -3.04
C SER A 147 2.50 -4.39 -1.95
N LEU A 148 1.96 -4.74 -0.78
CA LEU A 148 2.69 -5.36 0.33
C LEU A 148 3.30 -6.68 -0.09
N PHE A 149 2.50 -7.62 -0.61
CA PHE A 149 2.97 -8.93 -1.05
C PHE A 149 3.94 -8.84 -2.24
N LYS A 150 3.70 -7.94 -3.19
CA LYS A 150 4.65 -7.66 -4.27
C LYS A 150 5.99 -7.17 -3.73
N LYS A 151 5.98 -6.33 -2.69
CA LYS A 151 7.21 -5.86 -2.04
C LYS A 151 7.90 -6.99 -1.28
N ALA A 152 7.17 -7.78 -0.50
CA ALA A 152 7.70 -8.96 0.18
C ALA A 152 8.31 -9.95 -0.82
N GLY A 153 7.65 -10.19 -1.95
CA GLY A 153 8.15 -11.04 -3.02
C GLY A 153 9.49 -10.60 -3.63
N LYS A 154 9.75 -9.29 -3.67
CA LYS A 154 11.06 -8.75 -4.13
C LYS A 154 12.19 -8.91 -3.11
N HIS A 155 11.86 -9.18 -1.85
CA HIS A 155 12.82 -9.28 -0.75
C HIS A 155 12.77 -10.67 -0.09
N ARG A 156 12.50 -11.70 -0.88
CA ARG A 156 12.48 -13.10 -0.39
C ARG A 156 13.85 -13.51 0.11
N PRO A 157 13.94 -14.33 1.17
CA PRO A 157 12.86 -14.72 2.08
C PRO A 157 12.44 -13.54 2.99
N CYS A 158 11.14 -13.43 3.27
CA CYS A 158 10.58 -12.31 4.02
C CYS A 158 9.40 -12.74 4.90
N ILE A 159 9.40 -12.27 6.15
CA ILE A 159 8.25 -12.39 7.05
C ILE A 159 7.45 -11.09 6.97
N VAL A 160 6.16 -11.20 6.68
CA VAL A 160 5.20 -10.11 6.74
C VAL A 160 4.40 -10.27 8.03
N PHE A 161 4.49 -9.29 8.91
CA PHE A 161 3.74 -9.22 10.15
C PHE A 161 2.64 -8.16 10.04
N ILE A 162 1.41 -8.58 10.30
CA ILE A 162 0.24 -7.69 10.31
C ILE A 162 -0.28 -7.65 11.75
N ASP A 163 -0.08 -6.52 12.40
CA ASP A 163 -0.58 -6.28 13.75
C ASP A 163 -2.05 -5.86 13.73
N GLU A 164 -2.78 -6.10 14.80
CA GLU A 164 -4.21 -5.72 14.93
C GLU A 164 -5.04 -6.24 13.74
N PHE A 165 -4.83 -7.50 13.37
CA PHE A 165 -5.47 -8.10 12.19
C PHE A 165 -7.01 -8.16 12.33
N ASP A 166 -7.52 -8.23 13.54
CA ASP A 166 -8.93 -8.17 13.90
C ASP A 166 -9.61 -6.92 13.35
N SER A 167 -8.90 -5.81 13.24
CA SER A 167 -9.43 -4.58 12.64
C SER A 167 -9.93 -4.77 11.18
N ILE A 168 -9.33 -5.72 10.43
CA ILE A 168 -9.76 -6.07 9.07
C ILE A 168 -10.81 -7.19 9.10
N GLY A 169 -10.72 -8.07 10.10
CA GLY A 169 -11.48 -9.31 10.20
C GLY A 169 -12.79 -9.19 10.97
N GLU A 170 -13.19 -7.99 11.40
CA GLU A 170 -14.40 -7.80 12.14
C GLU A 170 -15.59 -8.43 11.39
N ARG A 171 -16.39 -9.22 12.12
CA ARG A 171 -17.39 -10.16 11.62
C ARG A 171 -18.09 -9.66 10.36
N ARG A 172 -18.18 -10.54 9.36
CA ARG A 172 -19.08 -10.40 8.20
C ARG A 172 -20.50 -10.14 8.71
N ASN A 173 -20.81 -8.90 9.01
CA ASN A 173 -22.18 -8.49 9.21
C ASN A 173 -22.80 -8.46 7.81
N TYR A 174 -23.73 -9.37 7.56
CA TYR A 174 -24.51 -9.46 6.31
C TYR A 174 -25.40 -8.23 6.07
N ALA A 175 -25.26 -7.19 6.89
CA ALA A 175 -26.01 -5.95 6.80
C ALA A 175 -25.73 -5.09 5.56
N GLY A 176 -24.77 -5.49 4.73
CA GLY A 176 -24.60 -4.92 3.38
C GLY A 176 -24.06 -3.49 3.32
N THR A 177 -23.44 -3.00 4.40
CA THR A 177 -22.80 -1.67 4.39
C THR A 177 -21.58 -1.65 3.45
N GLY A 178 -21.25 -0.48 2.91
CA GLY A 178 -20.09 -0.32 2.00
C GLY A 178 -18.77 -0.75 2.64
N ILE A 179 -18.64 -0.60 3.97
CA ILE A 179 -17.47 -0.97 4.77
C ILE A 179 -17.28 -2.49 4.78
N ASP A 180 -18.36 -3.26 4.97
CA ASP A 180 -18.30 -4.72 5.00
C ASP A 180 -17.83 -5.31 3.65
N LYS A 181 -18.27 -4.69 2.55
CA LYS A 181 -17.83 -5.07 1.20
C LYS A 181 -16.34 -4.82 0.98
N GLU A 182 -15.82 -3.73 1.52
CA GLU A 182 -14.39 -3.41 1.39
C GLU A 182 -13.52 -4.35 2.25
N ASN A 183 -13.91 -4.64 3.50
CA ASN A 183 -13.22 -5.60 4.36
C ASN A 183 -13.17 -6.99 3.71
N ASN A 184 -14.27 -7.45 3.13
CA ASN A 184 -14.29 -8.71 2.38
C ASN A 184 -13.34 -8.71 1.17
N ARG A 185 -13.21 -7.59 0.46
CA ARG A 185 -12.25 -7.44 -0.65
C ARG A 185 -10.81 -7.50 -0.18
N ILE A 186 -10.50 -6.87 0.96
CA ILE A 186 -9.17 -6.88 1.58
C ILE A 186 -8.79 -8.30 1.97
N ILE A 187 -9.69 -9.02 2.67
CA ILE A 187 -9.46 -10.41 3.10
C ILE A 187 -9.28 -11.33 1.88
N THR A 188 -10.16 -11.21 0.88
CA THR A 188 -10.04 -12.01 -0.35
C THR A 188 -8.75 -11.74 -1.09
N ALA A 189 -8.34 -10.47 -1.20
CA ALA A 189 -7.08 -10.12 -1.82
C ALA A 189 -5.88 -10.71 -1.06
N MET A 190 -5.92 -10.70 0.28
CA MET A 190 -4.88 -11.27 1.11
C MET A 190 -4.78 -12.79 0.96
N LEU A 191 -5.89 -13.51 1.01
CA LEU A 191 -5.91 -14.97 0.81
C LEU A 191 -5.35 -15.34 -0.55
N ASN A 192 -5.76 -14.65 -1.62
CA ASN A 192 -5.24 -14.88 -2.97
C ASN A 192 -3.72 -14.65 -3.06
N GLU A 193 -3.21 -13.60 -2.43
CA GLU A 193 -1.77 -13.32 -2.41
C GLU A 193 -1.00 -14.36 -1.58
N MET A 194 -1.55 -14.82 -0.45
CA MET A 194 -0.95 -15.88 0.36
C MET A 194 -0.90 -17.22 -0.39
N ASP A 195 -1.94 -17.56 -1.15
CA ASP A 195 -1.97 -18.78 -1.95
C ASP A 195 -1.00 -18.72 -3.14
N GLY A 196 -0.85 -17.57 -3.76
CA GLY A 196 0.11 -17.32 -4.83
C GLY A 196 1.55 -17.14 -4.37
N PHE A 197 1.82 -17.12 -3.05
CA PHE A 197 3.15 -16.89 -2.47
C PHE A 197 3.94 -18.22 -2.34
N THR A 198 4.12 -18.90 -3.45
CA THR A 198 4.93 -20.14 -3.58
C THR A 198 6.29 -19.86 -4.16
#